data_b7d66a1711d2a0722aa3dd22a79d0a92
#
_entry.id   b7d66a1711d2a0722aa3dd22a79d0a92
#
_cell.length_a   1.000
_cell.length_b   1.000
_cell.length_c   1.000
_cell.angle_alpha   90.00
_cell.angle_beta   90.00
_cell.angle_gamma   90.00
#
_symmetry.space_group_name_H-M   'P 1'
#
loop_
_entity.id
_entity.type
_entity.pdbx_description
1 polymer ?
#
loop_
_entity_poly.entity_id
_entity_poly.type
_entity_poly.pdbx_seq_one_letter_code
_entity_poly.pdbx_strand_id
1 'polypeptide(L)'
;MDYECIDLKNVDKVSVVRFRDQKLMDPNRIETLGKELLSLVDRDEFENVVINFENVSFFSSAAINKLILLEKRVKGQGGQIRLSNLRPEVRDLFSYTNLDSMFQIKDEEAEAVESFSS
;
A
#
# COMPACT_ATOMS: atom_id res chain seq x y z
N MET A 1 -4.20 8.70 16.03
CA MET A 1 -2.98 9.31 15.49
C MET A 1 -3.24 9.77 14.07
N ASP A 2 -2.92 11.01 13.76
CA ASP A 2 -3.19 11.57 12.44
C ASP A 2 -1.98 11.39 11.54
N TYR A 3 -2.23 10.85 10.34
CA TYR A 3 -1.20 10.69 9.33
C TYR A 3 -1.32 11.81 8.29
N GLU A 4 -0.20 12.24 7.76
CA GLU A 4 -0.17 13.31 6.76
C GLU A 4 -0.38 12.77 5.33
N CYS A 5 0.15 11.59 5.06
CA CYS A 5 0.19 11.07 3.69
C CYS A 5 -0.81 9.96 3.43
N ILE A 6 -1.42 9.40 4.46
CA ILE A 6 -2.32 8.25 4.33
C ILE A 6 -3.56 8.42 5.17
N ASP A 7 -4.61 7.70 4.76
CA ASP A 7 -5.80 7.46 5.57
C ASP A 7 -5.82 5.99 5.92
N LEU A 8 -6.15 5.68 7.16
CA LEU A 8 -6.19 4.31 7.66
C LEU A 8 -7.56 3.99 8.20
N LYS A 9 -8.09 2.83 7.82
CA LYS A 9 -9.32 2.30 8.41
C LYS A 9 -9.19 0.80 8.57
N ASN A 10 -9.99 0.21 9.46
CA ASN A 10 -10.02 -1.23 9.65
C ASN A 10 -11.34 -1.80 9.13
N VAL A 11 -11.25 -2.85 8.32
CA VAL A 11 -12.41 -3.54 7.77
C VAL A 11 -12.19 -5.03 7.96
N ASP A 12 -13.04 -5.68 8.76
CA ASP A 12 -12.95 -7.13 8.99
C ASP A 12 -11.55 -7.61 9.39
N LYS A 13 -10.90 -6.88 10.29
CA LYS A 13 -9.55 -7.16 10.79
C LYS A 13 -8.46 -6.93 9.75
N VAL A 14 -8.79 -6.28 8.65
CA VAL A 14 -7.82 -5.89 7.61
C VAL A 14 -7.58 -4.39 7.73
N SER A 15 -6.33 -3.98 7.75
CA SER A 15 -5.97 -2.56 7.74
C SER A 15 -5.99 -2.07 6.30
N VAL A 16 -6.83 -1.09 6.01
CA VAL A 16 -6.93 -0.51 4.67
C VAL A 16 -6.28 0.85 4.66
N VAL A 17 -5.26 1.01 3.82
CA VAL A 17 -4.50 2.24 3.68
C VAL A 17 -4.83 2.87 2.33
N ARG A 18 -5.10 4.18 2.35
CA ARG A 18 -5.28 4.98 1.13
C ARG A 18 -4.27 6.10 1.14
N PHE A 19 -3.72 6.40 -0.04
CA PHE A 19 -2.82 7.55 -0.18
C PHE A 19 -3.63 8.83 -0.33
N ARG A 20 -3.21 9.88 0.36
CA ARG A 20 -3.85 11.20 0.23
C ARG A 20 -3.38 11.93 -1.01
N ASP A 21 -2.11 11.77 -1.38
CA ASP A 21 -1.53 12.48 -2.51
C ASP A 21 -1.88 11.79 -3.83
N GLN A 22 -2.27 12.58 -4.81
CA GLN A 22 -2.55 12.07 -6.14
C GLN A 22 -1.26 11.72 -6.90
N LYS A 23 -0.21 12.49 -6.66
CA LYS A 23 1.11 12.28 -7.27
C LYS A 23 2.16 12.09 -6.20
N LEU A 24 2.73 10.92 -6.14
CA LEU A 24 3.76 10.58 -5.17
C LEU A 24 5.14 10.72 -5.80
N MET A 25 5.64 11.96 -5.82
CA MET A 25 6.89 12.32 -6.47
C MET A 25 7.77 13.28 -5.66
N ASP A 26 7.22 14.02 -4.69
CA ASP A 26 7.98 14.95 -3.87
C ASP A 26 8.84 14.17 -2.87
N PRO A 27 10.18 14.32 -2.88
CA PRO A 27 11.05 13.56 -1.98
C PRO A 27 10.69 13.71 -0.49
N ASN A 28 10.31 14.89 -0.05
CA ASN A 28 9.94 15.11 1.36
C ASN A 28 8.66 14.37 1.73
N ARG A 29 7.66 14.40 0.84
CA ARG A 29 6.41 13.68 1.08
C ARG A 29 6.65 12.17 1.07
N ILE A 30 7.51 11.70 0.18
CA ILE A 30 7.82 10.27 0.10
C ILE A 30 8.54 9.79 1.35
N GLU A 31 9.45 10.60 1.91
CA GLU A 31 10.08 10.25 3.18
C GLU A 31 9.07 10.16 4.31
N THR A 32 8.16 11.12 4.40
CA THR A 32 7.09 11.11 5.39
C THR A 32 6.19 9.88 5.20
N LEU A 33 5.82 9.60 3.95
CA LEU A 33 5.01 8.44 3.63
C LEU A 33 5.69 7.14 4.11
N GLY A 34 6.98 7.00 3.83
CA GLY A 34 7.73 5.82 4.25
C GLY A 34 7.73 5.64 5.76
N LYS A 35 7.94 6.73 6.50
CA LYS A 35 7.92 6.68 7.95
C LYS A 35 6.55 6.29 8.48
N GLU A 36 5.49 6.86 7.89
CA GLU A 36 4.13 6.54 8.31
C GLU A 36 3.77 5.10 8.03
N LEU A 37 4.11 4.60 6.86
CA LEU A 37 3.84 3.20 6.50
C LEU A 37 4.57 2.24 7.43
N LEU A 38 5.86 2.49 7.69
CA LEU A 38 6.63 1.62 8.57
C LEU A 38 6.15 1.69 10.01
N SER A 39 5.67 2.85 10.46
CA SER A 39 5.15 2.97 11.82
C SER A 39 3.88 2.14 12.02
N LEU A 40 3.11 1.90 10.97
CA LEU A 40 1.93 1.04 11.05
C LEU A 40 2.31 -0.41 11.39
N VAL A 41 3.43 -0.88 10.84
CA VAL A 41 3.86 -2.26 11.00
C VAL A 41 4.27 -2.55 12.45
N ASP A 42 4.67 -1.53 13.19
CA ASP A 42 5.08 -1.70 14.58
C ASP A 42 3.88 -1.87 15.52
N ARG A 43 2.66 -1.80 15.01
CA ARG A 43 1.45 -2.02 15.80
C ARG A 43 1.12 -3.50 15.85
N ASP A 44 0.67 -3.96 17.02
CA ASP A 44 0.43 -5.38 17.29
C ASP A 44 -0.59 -6.06 16.36
N GLU A 45 -1.50 -5.30 15.76
CA GLU A 45 -2.58 -5.85 14.95
C GLU A 45 -2.42 -5.62 13.45
N PHE A 46 -1.25 -5.21 13.01
CA PHE A 46 -1.02 -4.88 11.60
C PHE A 46 -0.48 -6.09 10.85
N GLU A 47 -1.36 -7.05 10.56
CA GLU A 47 -0.98 -8.28 9.86
C GLU A 47 -1.43 -8.31 8.41
N ASN A 48 -2.71 -8.04 8.16
CA ASN A 48 -3.28 -8.08 6.83
C ASN A 48 -3.58 -6.67 6.36
N VAL A 49 -3.00 -6.29 5.24
CA VAL A 49 -3.02 -4.91 4.77
C VAL A 49 -3.50 -4.85 3.33
N VAL A 50 -4.45 -3.95 3.08
CA VAL A 50 -4.83 -3.57 1.72
C VAL A 50 -4.38 -2.13 1.50
N ILE A 51 -3.67 -1.90 0.40
CA ILE A 51 -3.30 -0.54 0.01
C ILE A 51 -4.11 -0.17 -1.23
N ASN A 52 -4.98 0.81 -1.06
CA ASN A 52 -5.87 1.27 -2.11
C ASN A 52 -5.22 2.43 -2.87
N PHE A 53 -5.04 2.26 -4.18
CA PHE A 53 -4.38 3.22 -5.05
C PHE A 53 -5.35 4.10 -5.84
N GLU A 54 -6.64 4.08 -5.50
CA GLU A 54 -7.64 4.80 -6.27
C GLU A 54 -7.30 6.26 -6.53
N ASN A 55 -6.71 6.92 -5.52
CA ASN A 55 -6.37 8.33 -5.60
C ASN A 55 -5.06 8.59 -6.34
N VAL A 56 -4.26 7.57 -6.62
CA VAL A 56 -2.89 7.74 -7.13
C VAL A 56 -2.87 7.71 -8.66
N SER A 57 -2.38 8.79 -9.28
CA SER A 57 -2.18 8.86 -10.73
C SER A 57 -0.70 8.75 -11.11
N PHE A 58 0.21 9.00 -10.19
CA PHE A 58 1.65 8.89 -10.44
C PHE A 58 2.37 8.37 -9.19
N PHE A 59 3.25 7.39 -9.39
CA PHE A 59 3.98 6.74 -8.31
C PHE A 59 5.45 6.63 -8.71
N SER A 60 6.31 7.45 -8.10
CA SER A 60 7.73 7.51 -8.47
C SER A 60 8.49 6.26 -8.01
N SER A 61 9.69 6.06 -8.54
CA SER A 61 10.55 4.94 -8.12
C SER A 61 10.92 5.04 -6.64
N ALA A 62 11.06 6.24 -6.11
CA ALA A 62 11.30 6.41 -4.66
C ALA A 62 10.10 5.93 -3.84
N ALA A 63 8.87 6.20 -4.31
CA ALA A 63 7.67 5.71 -3.66
C ALA A 63 7.57 4.19 -3.77
N ILE A 64 7.95 3.63 -4.91
CA ILE A 64 8.00 2.18 -5.09
C ILE A 64 8.93 1.53 -4.06
N ASN A 65 10.09 2.15 -3.80
CA ASN A 65 11.02 1.62 -2.82
C ASN A 65 10.42 1.57 -1.42
N LYS A 66 9.62 2.57 -1.05
CA LYS A 66 8.93 2.58 0.25
C LYS A 66 7.91 1.43 0.34
N LEU A 67 7.22 1.18 -0.75
CA LEU A 67 6.25 0.08 -0.82
C LEU A 67 6.95 -1.28 -0.69
N ILE A 68 8.09 -1.45 -1.33
CA ILE A 68 8.88 -2.68 -1.25
C ILE A 68 9.36 -2.91 0.19
N LEU A 69 9.82 -1.85 0.85
CA LEU A 69 10.25 -1.95 2.25
C LEU A 69 9.09 -2.37 3.15
N LEU A 70 7.91 -1.81 2.91
CA LEU A 70 6.72 -2.18 3.67
C LEU A 70 6.38 -3.66 3.47
N GLU A 71 6.44 -4.13 2.24
CA GLU A 71 6.17 -5.54 1.91
C GLU A 71 7.09 -6.47 2.69
N LYS A 72 8.38 -6.16 2.69
CA LYS A 72 9.36 -6.97 3.41
C LYS A 72 9.10 -6.98 4.92
N ARG A 73 8.75 -5.82 5.46
CA ARG A 73 8.49 -5.67 6.89
C ARG A 73 7.26 -6.46 7.31
N VAL A 74 6.19 -6.35 6.53
CA VAL A 74 4.93 -7.06 6.82
C VAL A 74 5.12 -8.56 6.72
N LYS A 75 5.81 -9.03 5.68
CA LYS A 75 6.09 -10.47 5.54
C LYS A 75 6.99 -11.00 6.65
N GLY A 76 7.93 -10.19 7.11
CA GLY A 76 8.80 -10.56 8.23
C GLY A 76 8.04 -10.81 9.52
N GLN A 77 6.84 -10.24 9.63
CA GLN A 77 5.97 -10.44 10.79
C GLN A 77 4.85 -11.46 10.56
N GLY A 78 4.91 -12.17 9.43
CA GLY A 78 3.89 -13.17 9.10
C GLY A 78 2.64 -12.60 8.47
N GLY A 79 2.65 -11.33 8.12
CA GLY A 79 1.50 -10.69 7.48
C GLY A 79 1.53 -10.75 5.98
N GLN A 80 0.52 -10.16 5.36
CA GLN A 80 0.39 -10.11 3.91
C GLN A 80 -0.16 -8.77 3.46
N ILE A 81 0.27 -8.34 2.26
CA ILE A 81 -0.22 -7.12 1.61
C ILE A 81 -0.96 -7.49 0.34
N ARG A 82 -2.07 -6.80 0.09
CA ARG A 82 -2.77 -6.80 -1.19
C ARG A 82 -2.90 -5.38 -1.67
N LEU A 83 -2.85 -5.17 -2.98
CA LEU A 83 -3.06 -3.84 -3.57
C LEU A 83 -4.41 -3.84 -4.27
N SER A 84 -5.07 -2.68 -4.31
CA SER A 84 -6.35 -2.55 -4.99
C SER A 84 -6.49 -1.22 -5.72
N ASN A 85 -7.39 -1.20 -6.67
CA ASN A 85 -7.81 0.03 -7.36
C ASN A 85 -6.66 0.77 -8.04
N LEU A 86 -5.72 0.03 -8.63
CA LEU A 86 -4.66 0.65 -9.40
C LEU A 86 -5.22 1.25 -10.68
N ARG A 87 -4.92 2.53 -10.93
CA ARG A 87 -5.26 3.16 -12.19
C ARG A 87 -4.41 2.55 -13.31
N PRO A 88 -4.88 2.61 -14.57
CA PRO A 88 -4.14 1.99 -15.67
C PRO A 88 -2.68 2.41 -15.76
N GLU A 89 -2.38 3.71 -15.59
CA GLU A 89 -1.01 4.20 -15.68
C GLU A 89 -0.13 3.65 -14.56
N VAL A 90 -0.68 3.43 -13.36
CA VAL A 90 0.06 2.85 -12.25
C VAL A 90 0.21 1.35 -12.44
N ARG A 91 -0.84 0.70 -12.93
CA ARG A 91 -0.81 -0.73 -13.23
C ARG A 91 0.25 -1.06 -14.29
N ASP A 92 0.35 -0.21 -15.32
CA ASP A 92 1.36 -0.37 -16.36
C ASP A 92 2.76 -0.26 -15.78
N LEU A 93 2.97 0.69 -14.86
CA LEU A 93 4.25 0.84 -14.19
C LEU A 93 4.63 -0.43 -13.40
N PHE A 94 3.67 -0.99 -12.68
CA PHE A 94 3.91 -2.22 -11.90
C PHE A 94 4.21 -3.40 -12.81
N SER A 95 3.52 -3.51 -13.94
CA SER A 95 3.77 -4.56 -14.92
C SER A 95 5.16 -4.38 -15.55
N TYR A 96 5.49 -3.17 -15.95
CA TYR A 96 6.76 -2.87 -16.59
C TYR A 96 7.96 -3.16 -15.69
N THR A 97 7.81 -2.96 -14.38
CA THR A 97 8.88 -3.18 -13.40
C THR A 97 8.80 -4.56 -12.74
N ASN A 98 7.89 -5.41 -13.17
CA ASN A 98 7.64 -6.74 -12.58
C ASN A 98 7.19 -6.72 -11.13
N LEU A 99 6.71 -5.58 -10.64
CA LEU A 99 6.17 -5.49 -9.28
C LEU A 99 4.85 -6.25 -9.15
N ASP A 100 4.15 -6.47 -10.25
CA ASP A 100 2.93 -7.25 -10.25
C ASP A 100 3.17 -8.72 -9.88
N SER A 101 4.41 -9.20 -9.98
CA SER A 101 4.76 -10.54 -9.50
C SER A 101 5.04 -10.56 -8.00
N MET A 102 5.35 -9.41 -7.40
CA MET A 102 5.65 -9.30 -5.98
C MET A 102 4.37 -9.11 -5.14
N PHE A 103 3.36 -8.45 -5.69
CA PHE A 103 2.15 -8.11 -4.98
C PHE A 103 0.93 -8.75 -5.60
N GLN A 104 -0.02 -9.15 -4.76
CA GLN A 104 -1.34 -9.54 -5.25
C GLN A 104 -2.16 -8.28 -5.48
N ILE A 105 -2.64 -8.10 -6.70
CA ILE A 105 -3.37 -6.92 -7.11
C ILE A 105 -4.81 -7.31 -7.42
N LYS A 106 -5.76 -6.62 -6.79
CA LYS A 106 -7.19 -6.82 -7.01
C LYS A 106 -7.79 -5.57 -7.62
N ASP A 107 -8.90 -5.73 -8.32
CA ASP A 107 -9.54 -4.59 -8.99
C ASP A 107 -10.21 -3.65 -7.99
N GLU A 108 -10.82 -4.21 -6.95
CA GLU A 108 -11.59 -3.44 -5.98
C GLU A 108 -11.12 -3.70 -4.55
N GLU A 109 -11.26 -2.68 -3.68
CA GLU A 109 -10.89 -2.79 -2.27
C GLU A 109 -11.65 -3.92 -1.57
N ALA A 110 -12.95 -4.05 -1.80
CA ALA A 110 -13.76 -5.10 -1.19
C ALA A 110 -13.23 -6.49 -1.54
N GLU A 111 -12.85 -6.68 -2.79
CA GLU A 111 -12.29 -7.93 -3.27
C GLU A 111 -10.96 -8.23 -2.56
N ALA A 112 -10.13 -7.22 -2.39
CA ALA A 112 -8.85 -7.38 -1.69
C ALA A 112 -9.06 -7.75 -0.22
N VAL A 113 -9.99 -7.10 0.45
CA VAL A 113 -10.31 -7.41 1.85
C VAL A 113 -10.84 -8.84 1.97
N GLU A 114 -11.75 -9.24 1.10
CA GLU A 114 -12.34 -10.58 1.13
C GLU A 114 -11.29 -11.68 0.88
N SER A 115 -10.25 -11.38 0.12
CA SER A 115 -9.22 -12.36 -0.20
C SER A 115 -8.48 -12.88 1.04
N PHE A 116 -8.54 -12.15 2.15
CA PHE A 116 -7.91 -12.58 3.40
C PHE A 116 -8.76 -13.55 4.20
N SER A 117 -10.05 -13.62 3.92
CA SER A 117 -10.97 -14.49 4.69
C SER A 117 -11.29 -15.80 3.99
N SER A 118 -10.74 -16.03 2.83
CA SER A 118 -10.98 -17.25 2.06
C SER A 118 -9.93 -18.34 2.32
#